data_b1ada6c4af7db866c7ebe22759b1273d
#
_entry.id   b1ada6c4af7db866c7ebe22759b1273d
#
_cell.length_a   1.000
_cell.length_b   1.000
_cell.length_c   1.000
_cell.angle_alpha   90.00
_cell.angle_beta   90.00
_cell.angle_gamma   90.00
#
_symmetry.space_group_name_H-M   'P 1'
#
loop_
_entity.id
_entity.type
_entity.pdbx_description
1 polymer ?
#
loop_
_entity_poly.entity_id
_entity_poly.type
_entity_poly.pdbx_seq_one_letter_code
_entity_poly.pdbx_strand_id
1 'polypeptide(L)'
;DIQSKITYKPKLGYETQYEYTNDYAWAALKEDGSVVAWGHPFRGGDTSLVREQLSSGVEKIFSSGEAFAALNEDGSVVTWGGYGGDSSAVKDLISSDVINIYSNDKAFAALKKDGSVVTWGQLRSGGESPTDLLQDGVIKIVSSFDDFAALKEDGSVVIWGNAEQFDSSSKSYYQDPSYINHYLKNDVIDIFATDDAMAALKEDGSVVTWGNRNDGGNPEYTDDKFLTALSSDVKEIYSFRNAFAVIKEDGSAFGWSDNFVNSIITEPVKSIHSNGSDIVIYELE
;
A
#
# COMPACT_ATOMS: atom_id res chain seq x y z
N ASP A 1 1.09 -19.68 18.18
CA ASP A 1 2.42 -19.19 17.74
C ASP A 1 2.34 -18.89 16.25
N ILE A 2 1.79 -17.68 15.91
CA ILE A 2 1.49 -17.26 14.54
C ILE A 2 2.78 -17.00 13.75
N GLN A 3 3.88 -16.69 14.42
CA GLN A 3 5.18 -16.44 13.78
C GLN A 3 5.84 -17.69 13.18
N SER A 4 5.41 -18.89 13.52
CA SER A 4 6.03 -20.12 13.03
C SER A 4 5.44 -20.66 11.72
N LYS A 5 4.38 -20.06 11.19
CA LYS A 5 3.74 -20.48 9.93
C LYS A 5 4.04 -19.59 8.73
N ILE A 6 4.59 -18.40 8.94
CA ILE A 6 5.00 -17.52 7.85
C ILE A 6 6.45 -17.86 7.46
N THR A 7 6.63 -18.93 6.70
CA THR A 7 7.91 -19.25 6.03
C THR A 7 8.04 -18.50 4.68
N TYR A 8 7.26 -17.47 4.46
CA TYR A 8 7.50 -16.55 3.36
C TYR A 8 8.56 -15.56 3.81
N LYS A 9 9.82 -15.83 3.48
CA LYS A 9 10.83 -14.77 3.41
C LYS A 9 10.61 -14.07 2.09
N PRO A 10 10.18 -12.79 2.06
CA PRO A 10 10.28 -12.01 0.85
C PRO A 10 11.77 -12.02 0.48
N LYS A 11 12.12 -12.64 -0.64
CA LYS A 11 13.40 -12.39 -1.28
C LYS A 11 13.39 -10.91 -1.61
N LEU A 12 14.42 -10.21 -1.15
CA LEU A 12 14.78 -8.82 -1.39
C LEU A 12 14.30 -8.30 -2.77
N GLY A 13 13.01 -8.09 -2.96
CA GLY A 13 12.46 -7.12 -3.85
C GLY A 13 12.26 -5.89 -2.98
N TYR A 14 12.67 -4.73 -3.42
CA TYR A 14 12.48 -3.49 -2.71
C TYR A 14 11.00 -3.42 -2.30
N GLU A 15 10.71 -3.44 -1.00
CA GLU A 15 9.43 -2.99 -0.48
C GLU A 15 9.35 -1.50 -0.79
N THR A 16 8.93 -1.17 -2.00
CA THR A 16 8.47 0.17 -2.32
C THR A 16 7.04 0.29 -1.80
N GLN A 17 6.88 0.16 -0.50
CA GLN A 17 5.77 0.82 0.14
C GLN A 17 6.10 2.30 0.01
N TYR A 18 5.31 3.04 -0.78
CA TYR A 18 5.43 4.48 -0.84
C TYR A 18 5.19 5.01 0.57
N GLU A 19 6.26 5.47 1.21
CA GLU A 19 6.13 6.27 2.41
C GLU A 19 5.68 7.65 1.94
N TYR A 20 4.40 7.96 2.14
CA TYR A 20 3.88 9.28 1.86
C TYR A 20 4.61 10.29 2.75
N THR A 21 5.18 11.31 2.11
CA THR A 21 5.88 12.38 2.80
C THR A 21 4.95 13.55 3.05
N ASN A 22 5.07 14.17 4.21
CA ASN A 22 4.38 15.42 4.48
C ASN A 22 5.13 16.57 3.78
N ASP A 23 4.47 17.26 2.85
CA ASP A 23 5.06 18.31 2.04
C ASP A 23 5.25 19.64 2.81
N TYR A 24 4.66 19.77 3.98
CA TYR A 24 4.52 21.05 4.68
C TYR A 24 5.17 21.09 6.06
N ALA A 25 5.46 19.94 6.63
CA ALA A 25 6.03 19.82 7.97
C ALA A 25 6.98 18.63 8.05
N TRP A 26 7.81 18.65 9.08
CA TRP A 26 8.79 17.60 9.37
C TRP A 26 8.59 17.12 10.79
N ALA A 27 8.78 15.83 11.02
CA ALA A 27 8.86 15.22 12.33
C ALA A 27 10.14 14.40 12.44
N ALA A 28 10.83 14.48 13.57
CA ALA A 28 12.03 13.72 13.83
C ALA A 28 11.90 12.96 15.15
N LEU A 29 12.13 11.64 15.07
CA LEU A 29 12.27 10.76 16.21
C LEU A 29 13.71 10.84 16.71
N LYS A 30 13.87 11.09 18.02
CA LYS A 30 15.18 11.14 18.68
C LYS A 30 15.52 9.79 19.31
N GLU A 31 16.81 9.62 19.62
CA GLU A 31 17.33 8.40 20.27
C GLU A 31 16.69 8.09 21.63
N ASP A 32 16.15 9.11 22.34
CA ASP A 32 15.45 8.96 23.60
C ASP A 32 13.96 8.60 23.44
N GLY A 33 13.51 8.33 22.21
CA GLY A 33 12.13 8.01 21.90
C GLY A 33 11.19 9.22 21.92
N SER A 34 11.71 10.45 22.03
CA SER A 34 10.89 11.66 21.93
C SER A 34 10.82 12.16 20.48
N VAL A 35 9.75 12.91 20.16
CA VAL A 35 9.52 13.47 18.82
C VAL A 35 9.54 14.98 18.86
N VAL A 36 10.17 15.60 17.88
CA VAL A 36 10.09 17.04 17.59
C VAL A 36 9.50 17.24 16.20
N ALA A 37 8.65 18.25 16.03
CA ALA A 37 8.12 18.62 14.73
C ALA A 37 8.26 20.11 14.48
N TRP A 38 8.33 20.49 13.20
CA TRP A 38 8.43 21.88 12.75
C TRP A 38 7.84 22.02 11.34
N GLY A 39 7.61 23.26 10.90
CA GLY A 39 6.99 23.56 9.61
C GLY A 39 5.60 24.16 9.77
N HIS A 40 4.70 23.86 8.86
CA HIS A 40 3.36 24.44 8.84
C HIS A 40 2.52 23.94 10.04
N PRO A 41 2.06 24.83 10.96
CA PRO A 41 1.44 24.41 12.22
C PRO A 41 0.24 23.48 12.06
N PHE A 42 -0.67 23.81 11.11
CA PHE A 42 -1.90 23.03 10.89
C PHE A 42 -1.69 21.73 10.08
N ARG A 43 -0.47 21.49 9.60
CA ARG A 43 -0.11 20.31 8.81
C ARG A 43 0.95 19.44 9.47
N GLY A 44 1.03 19.54 10.81
CA GLY A 44 1.89 18.70 11.63
C GLY A 44 3.13 19.37 12.20
N GLY A 45 3.39 20.65 11.91
CA GLY A 45 4.51 21.39 12.50
C GLY A 45 4.31 21.81 13.97
N ASP A 46 3.06 21.76 14.49
CA ASP A 46 2.74 22.05 15.89
C ASP A 46 2.31 20.75 16.61
N THR A 47 3.06 20.39 17.65
CA THR A 47 2.80 19.24 18.53
C THR A 47 2.28 19.66 19.91
N SER A 48 1.85 20.91 20.11
CA SER A 48 1.50 21.44 21.44
C SER A 48 0.42 20.61 22.15
N LEU A 49 -0.56 20.07 21.40
CA LEU A 49 -1.66 19.28 21.92
C LEU A 49 -1.30 17.83 22.27
N VAL A 50 -0.21 17.31 21.72
CA VAL A 50 0.25 15.91 21.89
C VAL A 50 1.66 15.80 22.47
N ARG A 51 2.18 16.92 22.98
CA ARG A 51 3.56 17.03 23.47
C ARG A 51 3.92 16.00 24.53
N GLU A 52 3.02 15.73 25.45
CA GLU A 52 3.24 14.77 26.54
C GLU A 52 3.36 13.35 26.00
N GLN A 53 2.48 12.98 25.05
CA GLN A 53 2.47 11.65 24.44
C GLN A 53 3.69 11.42 23.52
N LEU A 54 4.29 12.50 23.02
CA LEU A 54 5.47 12.47 22.15
C LEU A 54 6.78 12.70 22.92
N SER A 55 6.76 12.72 24.26
CA SER A 55 7.95 13.02 25.08
C SER A 55 8.89 11.82 25.24
N SER A 56 8.42 10.58 25.02
CA SER A 56 9.22 9.35 25.09
C SER A 56 8.42 8.16 24.55
N GLY A 57 9.08 7.03 24.30
CA GLY A 57 8.44 5.75 23.98
C GLY A 57 7.93 5.63 22.55
N VAL A 58 8.22 6.59 21.67
CA VAL A 58 7.89 6.45 20.25
C VAL A 58 8.90 5.54 19.59
N GLU A 59 8.41 4.52 18.88
CA GLU A 59 9.20 3.56 18.09
C GLU A 59 9.34 4.00 16.63
N LYS A 60 8.23 4.49 16.02
CA LYS A 60 8.19 4.88 14.60
C LYS A 60 7.27 6.06 14.37
N ILE A 61 7.56 6.82 13.31
CA ILE A 61 6.71 7.91 12.80
C ILE A 61 6.30 7.56 11.37
N PHE A 62 5.03 7.76 11.07
CA PHE A 62 4.43 7.63 9.75
C PHE A 62 3.86 8.97 9.34
N SER A 63 3.92 9.29 8.04
CA SER A 63 3.38 10.55 7.52
C SER A 63 2.35 10.32 6.43
N SER A 64 1.37 11.20 6.35
CA SER A 64 0.53 11.44 5.19
C SER A 64 0.90 12.79 4.58
N GLY A 65 0.23 13.24 3.51
CA GLY A 65 0.52 14.53 2.90
C GLY A 65 0.42 15.74 3.85
N GLU A 66 -0.37 15.64 4.94
CA GLU A 66 -0.61 16.77 5.85
C GLU A 66 -0.62 16.39 7.35
N ALA A 67 -0.34 15.15 7.71
CA ALA A 67 -0.42 14.68 9.09
C ALA A 67 0.65 13.65 9.41
N PHE A 68 0.80 13.35 10.70
CA PHE A 68 1.68 12.32 11.22
C PHE A 68 0.94 11.37 12.17
N ALA A 69 1.43 10.15 12.26
CA ALA A 69 1.07 9.16 13.26
C ALA A 69 2.35 8.60 13.88
N ALA A 70 2.44 8.59 15.20
CA ALA A 70 3.53 7.96 15.95
C ALA A 70 3.01 6.65 16.55
N LEU A 71 3.72 5.56 16.30
CA LEU A 71 3.54 4.28 16.95
C LEU A 71 4.48 4.21 18.15
N ASN A 72 3.91 3.97 19.32
CA ASN A 72 4.65 3.79 20.56
C ASN A 72 5.03 2.32 20.79
N GLU A 73 6.07 2.08 21.59
CA GLU A 73 6.55 0.73 21.98
C GLU A 73 5.46 -0.15 22.63
N ASP A 74 4.46 0.45 23.27
CA ASP A 74 3.32 -0.25 23.86
C ASP A 74 2.20 -0.58 22.88
N GLY A 75 2.36 -0.22 21.61
CA GLY A 75 1.38 -0.42 20.55
C GLY A 75 0.25 0.62 20.54
N SER A 76 0.36 1.70 21.28
CA SER A 76 -0.56 2.84 21.17
C SER A 76 -0.13 3.79 20.04
N VAL A 77 -1.08 4.58 19.54
CA VAL A 77 -0.83 5.53 18.43
C VAL A 77 -1.19 6.95 18.85
N VAL A 78 -0.32 7.89 18.52
CA VAL A 78 -0.52 9.33 18.68
C VAL A 78 -0.57 10.00 17.30
N THR A 79 -1.60 10.81 17.02
CA THR A 79 -1.76 11.47 15.72
C THR A 79 -1.81 12.99 15.86
N TRP A 80 -1.29 13.70 14.86
CA TRP A 80 -1.35 15.16 14.81
C TRP A 80 -1.22 15.68 13.37
N GLY A 81 -1.64 16.93 13.15
CA GLY A 81 -1.56 17.61 11.85
C GLY A 81 -2.91 17.86 11.21
N GLY A 82 -2.95 17.92 9.90
CA GLY A 82 -4.13 18.22 9.09
C GLY A 82 -5.03 17.02 8.83
N TYR A 83 -5.36 16.77 7.56
CA TYR A 83 -6.14 15.59 7.17
C TYR A 83 -5.42 14.31 7.63
N GLY A 84 -6.13 13.46 8.38
CA GLY A 84 -5.54 12.27 9.01
C GLY A 84 -4.95 12.51 10.40
N GLY A 85 -4.76 13.76 10.85
CA GLY A 85 -4.28 14.07 12.20
C GLY A 85 -5.32 13.90 13.30
N ASP A 86 -6.61 13.85 12.96
CA ASP A 86 -7.69 13.61 13.93
C ASP A 86 -8.09 12.13 13.94
N SER A 87 -7.69 11.42 14.97
CA SER A 87 -8.07 10.04 15.25
C SER A 87 -9.06 9.92 16.43
N SER A 88 -9.71 11.02 16.83
CA SER A 88 -10.57 11.06 18.03
C SER A 88 -11.70 10.02 18.02
N ALA A 89 -12.27 9.75 16.84
CA ALA A 89 -13.35 8.76 16.65
C ALA A 89 -12.89 7.31 16.88
N VAL A 90 -11.61 7.01 16.74
CA VAL A 90 -11.02 5.67 16.84
C VAL A 90 -9.98 5.56 17.96
N LYS A 91 -9.87 6.58 18.81
CA LYS A 91 -8.84 6.69 19.84
C LYS A 91 -8.72 5.45 20.73
N ASP A 92 -9.84 4.90 21.16
CA ASP A 92 -9.86 3.73 22.03
C ASP A 92 -9.40 2.46 21.29
N LEU A 93 -9.64 2.37 19.97
CA LEU A 93 -9.26 1.23 19.14
C LEU A 93 -7.76 1.18 18.83
N ILE A 94 -7.10 2.34 18.82
CA ILE A 94 -5.65 2.47 18.56
C ILE A 94 -4.85 2.77 19.83
N SER A 95 -5.44 2.54 21.01
CA SER A 95 -4.78 2.75 22.31
C SER A 95 -3.82 1.62 22.69
N SER A 96 -3.83 0.49 21.97
CA SER A 96 -2.92 -0.65 22.17
C SER A 96 -2.92 -1.60 20.97
N ASP A 97 -1.97 -2.54 20.98
CA ASP A 97 -1.90 -3.68 20.07
C ASP A 97 -1.70 -3.35 18.58
N VAL A 98 -1.42 -2.10 18.22
CA VAL A 98 -1.01 -1.73 16.87
C VAL A 98 0.42 -2.22 16.66
N ILE A 99 0.64 -2.89 15.52
CA ILE A 99 1.96 -3.44 15.13
C ILE A 99 2.57 -2.70 13.93
N ASN A 100 1.73 -2.06 13.12
CA ASN A 100 2.20 -1.23 12.01
C ASN A 100 1.12 -0.22 11.60
N ILE A 101 1.54 0.85 10.93
CA ILE A 101 0.66 1.86 10.37
C ILE A 101 1.00 2.02 8.88
N TYR A 102 -0.02 2.15 8.07
CA TYR A 102 0.05 2.43 6.64
C TYR A 102 -0.64 3.76 6.38
N SER A 103 -0.14 4.50 5.42
CA SER A 103 -0.69 5.82 5.08
C SER A 103 -0.84 5.99 3.58
N ASN A 104 -1.75 6.85 3.20
CA ASN A 104 -1.82 7.47 1.88
C ASN A 104 -1.81 8.99 2.03
N ASP A 105 -2.20 9.75 0.99
CA ASP A 105 -2.13 11.21 1.04
C ASP A 105 -2.93 11.82 2.21
N LYS A 106 -4.08 11.23 2.61
CA LYS A 106 -5.02 11.85 3.57
C LYS A 106 -5.60 10.93 4.63
N ALA A 107 -5.19 9.66 4.68
CA ALA A 107 -5.71 8.68 5.62
C ALA A 107 -4.62 7.74 6.13
N PHE A 108 -4.94 7.05 7.21
CA PHE A 108 -4.12 6.03 7.84
C PHE A 108 -4.91 4.75 8.08
N ALA A 109 -4.20 3.63 8.07
CA ALA A 109 -4.69 2.30 8.44
C ALA A 109 -3.71 1.66 9.43
N ALA A 110 -4.16 1.37 10.64
CA ALA A 110 -3.38 0.67 11.66
C ALA A 110 -3.71 -0.82 11.64
N LEU A 111 -2.69 -1.64 11.45
CA LEU A 111 -2.78 -3.10 11.59
C LEU A 111 -2.51 -3.48 13.02
N LYS A 112 -3.37 -4.30 13.61
CA LYS A 112 -3.27 -4.78 14.98
C LYS A 112 -2.76 -6.22 15.06
N LYS A 113 -2.31 -6.64 16.22
CA LYS A 113 -1.77 -7.99 16.50
C LYS A 113 -2.74 -9.13 16.20
N ASP A 114 -4.04 -8.86 16.31
CA ASP A 114 -5.11 -9.84 16.03
C ASP A 114 -5.49 -9.88 14.53
N GLY A 115 -4.80 -9.11 13.69
CA GLY A 115 -5.09 -8.99 12.26
C GLY A 115 -6.27 -8.07 11.95
N SER A 116 -6.82 -7.36 12.92
CA SER A 116 -7.81 -6.31 12.66
C SER A 116 -7.15 -5.03 12.16
N VAL A 117 -7.92 -4.22 11.42
CA VAL A 117 -7.47 -2.92 10.89
C VAL A 117 -8.38 -1.81 11.38
N VAL A 118 -7.77 -0.72 11.84
CA VAL A 118 -8.46 0.51 12.24
C VAL A 118 -8.04 1.63 11.33
N THR A 119 -9.00 2.37 10.74
CA THR A 119 -8.73 3.45 9.80
C THR A 119 -9.22 4.79 10.31
N TRP A 120 -8.55 5.86 9.93
CA TRP A 120 -8.95 7.24 10.21
C TRP A 120 -8.40 8.20 9.14
N GLY A 121 -8.97 9.40 9.09
CA GLY A 121 -8.59 10.44 8.12
C GLY A 121 -9.73 10.80 7.19
N GLN A 122 -9.39 11.19 5.96
CA GLN A 122 -10.40 11.59 4.99
C GLN A 122 -11.18 10.37 4.47
N LEU A 123 -12.52 10.42 4.53
CA LEU A 123 -13.40 9.30 4.16
C LEU A 123 -13.14 8.79 2.74
N ARG A 124 -12.98 9.70 1.77
CA ARG A 124 -12.76 9.35 0.36
C ARG A 124 -11.38 8.75 0.08
N SER A 125 -10.43 8.93 1.00
CA SER A 125 -9.10 8.36 0.89
C SER A 125 -8.93 7.14 1.83
N GLY A 126 -10.03 6.52 2.27
CA GLY A 126 -10.01 5.31 3.09
C GLY A 126 -9.94 5.57 4.60
N GLY A 127 -10.26 6.78 5.06
CA GLY A 127 -10.40 7.08 6.49
C GLY A 127 -11.57 6.36 7.17
N GLU A 128 -12.47 5.76 6.39
CA GLU A 128 -13.49 4.81 6.83
C GLU A 128 -13.36 3.53 6.01
N SER A 129 -13.25 2.41 6.67
CA SER A 129 -13.06 1.10 6.03
C SER A 129 -14.31 0.23 6.19
N PRO A 130 -14.47 -0.83 5.37
CA PRO A 130 -15.49 -1.86 5.56
C PRO A 130 -15.16 -2.70 6.79
N THR A 131 -15.51 -2.20 7.98
CA THR A 131 -15.12 -2.75 9.29
C THR A 131 -15.44 -4.23 9.45
N ASP A 132 -16.57 -4.70 8.88
CA ASP A 132 -16.98 -6.10 8.98
C ASP A 132 -16.02 -7.07 8.28
N LEU A 133 -15.27 -6.59 7.27
CA LEU A 133 -14.31 -7.40 6.50
C LEU A 133 -12.89 -7.35 7.06
N LEU A 134 -12.58 -6.36 7.91
CA LEU A 134 -11.24 -6.08 8.43
C LEU A 134 -11.12 -6.30 9.95
N GLN A 135 -11.98 -7.12 10.54
CA GLN A 135 -11.97 -7.41 11.97
C GLN A 135 -10.89 -8.40 12.39
N ASP A 136 -10.35 -9.18 11.44
CA ASP A 136 -9.32 -10.18 11.68
C ASP A 136 -8.59 -10.61 10.41
N GLY A 137 -7.53 -11.38 10.56
CA GLY A 137 -6.89 -12.13 9.49
C GLY A 137 -6.11 -11.32 8.47
N VAL A 138 -5.97 -10.00 8.64
CA VAL A 138 -5.12 -9.19 7.75
C VAL A 138 -3.65 -9.44 8.05
N ILE A 139 -2.89 -9.75 6.99
CA ILE A 139 -1.45 -10.05 7.08
C ILE A 139 -0.58 -9.01 6.34
N LYS A 140 -1.14 -8.28 5.39
CA LYS A 140 -0.44 -7.23 4.64
C LYS A 140 -1.42 -6.14 4.22
N ILE A 141 -0.97 -4.90 4.24
CA ILE A 141 -1.69 -3.75 3.68
C ILE A 141 -0.75 -3.04 2.70
N VAL A 142 -1.28 -2.57 1.59
CA VAL A 142 -0.64 -1.63 0.68
C VAL A 142 -1.54 -0.42 0.47
N SER A 143 -0.95 0.71 0.12
CA SER A 143 -1.68 1.95 -0.18
C SER A 143 -1.27 2.52 -1.52
N SER A 144 -2.22 3.09 -2.23
CA SER A 144 -2.04 4.02 -3.34
C SER A 144 -2.34 5.44 -2.89
N PHE A 145 -2.44 6.42 -3.80
CA PHE A 145 -2.66 7.83 -3.43
C PHE A 145 -3.94 8.04 -2.60
N ASP A 146 -5.04 7.38 -2.96
CA ASP A 146 -6.35 7.55 -2.31
C ASP A 146 -6.99 6.21 -1.86
N ASP A 147 -6.29 5.08 -1.99
CA ASP A 147 -6.85 3.77 -1.70
C ASP A 147 -5.95 2.93 -0.81
N PHE A 148 -6.54 1.91 -0.20
CA PHE A 148 -5.85 0.82 0.49
C PHE A 148 -6.32 -0.53 -0.02
N ALA A 149 -5.44 -1.53 0.06
CA ALA A 149 -5.79 -2.93 -0.09
C ALA A 149 -5.16 -3.76 1.04
N ALA A 150 -5.93 -4.68 1.61
CA ALA A 150 -5.49 -5.61 2.64
C ALA A 150 -5.58 -7.05 2.14
N LEU A 151 -4.47 -7.76 2.20
CA LEU A 151 -4.39 -9.20 2.00
C LEU A 151 -4.69 -9.90 3.32
N LYS A 152 -5.58 -10.90 3.29
CA LYS A 152 -5.93 -11.73 4.44
C LYS A 152 -5.27 -13.11 4.39
N GLU A 153 -5.19 -13.79 5.53
CA GLU A 153 -4.64 -15.14 5.68
C GLU A 153 -5.32 -16.20 4.80
N ASP A 154 -6.60 -15.98 4.45
CA ASP A 154 -7.38 -16.87 3.59
C ASP A 154 -7.15 -16.62 2.09
N GLY A 155 -6.23 -15.72 1.74
CA GLY A 155 -5.93 -15.33 0.37
C GLY A 155 -6.95 -14.40 -0.26
N SER A 156 -7.89 -13.86 0.50
CA SER A 156 -8.80 -12.81 0.03
C SER A 156 -8.15 -11.43 0.16
N VAL A 157 -8.60 -10.47 -0.67
CA VAL A 157 -8.18 -9.07 -0.60
C VAL A 157 -9.39 -8.18 -0.38
N VAL A 158 -9.27 -7.24 0.54
CA VAL A 158 -10.26 -6.18 0.81
C VAL A 158 -9.69 -4.86 0.30
N ILE A 159 -10.45 -4.14 -0.51
CA ILE A 159 -10.08 -2.83 -1.07
C ILE A 159 -11.00 -1.78 -0.48
N TRP A 160 -10.47 -0.61 -0.11
CA TRP A 160 -11.27 0.53 0.34
C TRP A 160 -10.56 1.86 0.05
N GLY A 161 -11.35 2.94 0.06
CA GLY A 161 -10.91 4.29 -0.26
C GLY A 161 -11.75 4.90 -1.40
N ASN A 162 -11.11 5.60 -2.32
CA ASN A 162 -11.77 6.23 -3.46
C ASN A 162 -12.35 5.20 -4.44
N ALA A 163 -11.75 4.02 -4.54
CA ALA A 163 -12.20 2.93 -5.39
C ALA A 163 -13.62 2.44 -5.04
N GLU A 164 -14.08 2.57 -3.79
CA GLU A 164 -15.44 2.22 -3.39
C GLU A 164 -16.49 3.24 -3.84
N GLN A 165 -16.09 4.48 -4.16
CA GLN A 165 -17.00 5.57 -4.53
C GLN A 165 -17.11 5.77 -6.04
N PHE A 166 -17.10 4.69 -6.80
CA PHE A 166 -17.16 4.70 -8.25
C PHE A 166 -18.41 5.45 -8.73
N ASP A 167 -18.23 6.67 -9.27
CA ASP A 167 -19.26 7.37 -10.04
C ASP A 167 -19.29 6.77 -11.45
N SER A 168 -20.38 6.06 -11.75
CA SER A 168 -20.64 5.47 -13.07
C SER A 168 -20.60 6.47 -14.24
N SER A 169 -20.51 7.77 -13.98
CA SER A 169 -20.37 8.83 -14.97
C SER A 169 -18.92 9.06 -15.43
N SER A 170 -17.93 8.66 -14.63
CA SER A 170 -16.51 8.76 -14.96
C SER A 170 -15.91 7.44 -15.46
N LYS A 171 -16.49 6.89 -16.51
CA LYS A 171 -16.12 5.59 -17.13
C LYS A 171 -14.67 5.45 -17.60
N SER A 172 -13.76 6.34 -17.24
CA SER A 172 -12.52 6.48 -17.99
C SER A 172 -11.25 6.01 -17.27
N TYR A 173 -11.22 5.86 -15.94
CA TYR A 173 -9.93 5.68 -15.26
C TYR A 173 -9.87 4.56 -14.21
N TYR A 174 -10.98 4.11 -13.63
CA TYR A 174 -10.99 3.07 -12.59
C TYR A 174 -11.91 1.91 -12.99
N GLN A 175 -11.49 0.67 -12.73
CA GLN A 175 -12.36 -0.49 -12.89
C GLN A 175 -13.39 -0.54 -11.76
N ASP A 176 -14.60 -1.00 -12.06
CA ASP A 176 -15.65 -1.26 -11.08
C ASP A 176 -15.15 -2.27 -10.03
N PRO A 177 -15.06 -1.90 -8.74
CA PRO A 177 -14.61 -2.80 -7.68
C PRO A 177 -15.39 -4.11 -7.62
N SER A 178 -16.67 -4.12 -8.01
CA SER A 178 -17.49 -5.33 -8.01
C SER A 178 -16.98 -6.39 -8.99
N TYR A 179 -16.38 -5.98 -10.10
CA TYR A 179 -15.75 -6.88 -11.07
C TYR A 179 -14.44 -7.46 -10.49
N ILE A 180 -13.59 -6.61 -9.93
CA ILE A 180 -12.30 -7.01 -9.37
C ILE A 180 -12.46 -7.90 -8.14
N ASN A 181 -13.41 -7.59 -7.26
CA ASN A 181 -13.69 -8.38 -6.05
C ASN A 181 -13.96 -9.86 -6.33
N HIS A 182 -14.45 -10.20 -7.54
CA HIS A 182 -14.62 -11.61 -7.92
C HIS A 182 -13.29 -12.37 -8.00
N TYR A 183 -12.25 -11.73 -8.52
CA TYR A 183 -10.93 -12.33 -8.70
C TYR A 183 -10.07 -12.31 -7.42
N LEU A 184 -10.45 -11.48 -6.45
CA LEU A 184 -9.71 -11.24 -5.20
C LEU A 184 -10.30 -11.98 -3.98
N LYS A 185 -11.23 -12.91 -4.20
CA LYS A 185 -11.89 -13.66 -3.11
C LYS A 185 -11.01 -14.70 -2.43
N ASN A 186 -9.99 -15.21 -3.14
CA ASN A 186 -9.13 -16.29 -2.68
C ASN A 186 -7.87 -16.40 -3.55
N ASP A 187 -6.94 -17.23 -3.11
CA ASP A 187 -5.74 -17.62 -3.82
C ASP A 187 -4.75 -16.49 -4.09
N VAL A 188 -4.92 -15.30 -3.46
CA VAL A 188 -3.93 -14.23 -3.52
C VAL A 188 -2.82 -14.53 -2.52
N ILE A 189 -1.57 -14.47 -3.00
CA ILE A 189 -0.38 -14.70 -2.19
C ILE A 189 0.41 -13.42 -1.88
N ASP A 190 0.24 -12.37 -2.70
CA ASP A 190 0.86 -11.08 -2.44
C ASP A 190 0.12 -9.93 -3.15
N ILE A 191 0.27 -8.70 -2.63
CA ILE A 191 -0.32 -7.46 -3.18
C ILE A 191 0.72 -6.36 -3.27
N PHE A 192 0.56 -5.49 -4.28
CA PHE A 192 1.50 -4.42 -4.66
C PHE A 192 0.74 -3.16 -5.03
N ALA A 193 1.38 -2.00 -4.88
CA ALA A 193 0.79 -0.71 -5.26
C ALA A 193 1.79 0.18 -6.01
N THR A 194 1.29 1.00 -6.91
CA THR A 194 1.91 2.19 -7.51
C THR A 194 1.26 3.44 -6.92
N ASP A 195 1.50 4.63 -7.48
CA ASP A 195 0.84 5.87 -7.01
C ASP A 195 -0.70 5.73 -7.05
N ASP A 196 -1.28 5.22 -8.13
CA ASP A 196 -2.73 5.16 -8.34
C ASP A 196 -3.24 3.80 -8.84
N ALA A 197 -2.45 2.74 -8.74
CA ALA A 197 -2.86 1.40 -9.13
C ALA A 197 -2.37 0.32 -8.17
N MET A 198 -2.98 -0.85 -8.25
CA MET A 198 -2.64 -2.00 -7.43
C MET A 198 -2.60 -3.27 -8.25
N ALA A 199 -1.84 -4.25 -7.79
CA ALA A 199 -1.72 -5.58 -8.38
C ALA A 199 -1.77 -6.67 -7.30
N ALA A 200 -2.38 -7.80 -7.61
CA ALA A 200 -2.39 -9.01 -6.78
C ALA A 200 -1.76 -10.17 -7.56
N LEU A 201 -0.82 -10.85 -6.95
CA LEU A 201 -0.25 -12.10 -7.43
C LEU A 201 -1.02 -13.26 -6.83
N LYS A 202 -1.46 -14.21 -7.65
CA LYS A 202 -2.19 -15.40 -7.22
C LYS A 202 -1.29 -16.65 -7.19
N GLU A 203 -1.75 -17.69 -6.48
CA GLU A 203 -1.02 -18.96 -6.33
C GLU A 203 -0.71 -19.65 -7.67
N ASP A 204 -1.57 -19.47 -8.69
CA ASP A 204 -1.37 -20.01 -10.03
C ASP A 204 -0.42 -19.17 -10.91
N GLY A 205 0.17 -18.13 -10.32
CA GLY A 205 1.04 -17.19 -11.02
C GLY A 205 0.29 -16.20 -11.92
N SER A 206 -1.04 -16.13 -11.84
CA SER A 206 -1.79 -15.08 -12.50
C SER A 206 -1.73 -13.77 -11.71
N VAL A 207 -1.87 -12.65 -12.42
CA VAL A 207 -1.87 -11.30 -11.84
C VAL A 207 -3.17 -10.60 -12.15
N VAL A 208 -3.78 -10.01 -11.13
CA VAL A 208 -4.97 -9.15 -11.23
C VAL A 208 -4.54 -7.72 -10.92
N THR A 209 -4.89 -6.76 -11.76
CA THR A 209 -4.58 -5.35 -11.56
C THR A 209 -5.83 -4.49 -11.56
N TRP A 210 -5.82 -3.40 -10.79
CA TRP A 210 -6.91 -2.42 -10.71
C TRP A 210 -6.38 -1.03 -10.38
N GLY A 211 -7.23 -0.01 -10.50
CA GLY A 211 -6.89 1.39 -10.27
C GLY A 211 -6.69 2.16 -11.57
N ASN A 212 -5.90 3.22 -11.51
CA ASN A 212 -5.65 4.11 -12.63
C ASN A 212 -4.87 3.38 -13.74
N ARG A 213 -5.43 3.44 -14.95
CA ARG A 213 -4.83 2.85 -16.13
C ARG A 213 -3.40 3.35 -16.42
N ASN A 214 -3.18 4.66 -16.21
CA ASN A 214 -1.90 5.30 -16.51
C ASN A 214 -0.77 4.79 -15.59
N ASP A 215 -1.14 4.20 -14.47
CA ASP A 215 -0.24 3.69 -13.43
C ASP A 215 -0.20 2.15 -13.39
N GLY A 216 -0.75 1.51 -14.44
CA GLY A 216 -0.74 0.05 -14.60
C GLY A 216 -1.99 -0.67 -14.10
N GLY A 217 -3.06 0.07 -13.73
CA GLY A 217 -4.25 -0.50 -13.11
C GLY A 217 -5.19 -1.27 -14.04
N ASN A 218 -5.14 -1.07 -15.36
CA ASN A 218 -6.05 -1.74 -16.27
C ASN A 218 -5.37 -2.19 -17.58
N PRO A 219 -5.10 -3.48 -17.73
CA PRO A 219 -4.53 -4.05 -18.95
C PRO A 219 -5.54 -4.30 -20.08
N GLU A 220 -6.85 -4.08 -19.91
CA GLU A 220 -7.88 -4.46 -20.91
C GLU A 220 -7.71 -3.84 -22.30
N TYR A 221 -6.91 -2.78 -22.41
CA TYR A 221 -6.63 -2.10 -23.68
C TYR A 221 -5.21 -2.38 -24.19
N THR A 222 -4.49 -3.30 -23.56
CA THR A 222 -3.17 -3.71 -24.02
C THR A 222 -3.29 -4.92 -24.95
N ASP A 223 -2.22 -5.19 -25.72
CA ASP A 223 -2.11 -6.32 -26.63
C ASP A 223 -2.50 -7.65 -25.95
N ASP A 224 -3.19 -8.55 -26.68
CA ASP A 224 -3.52 -9.92 -26.24
C ASP A 224 -2.32 -10.68 -25.66
N LYS A 225 -1.11 -10.36 -26.09
CA LYS A 225 0.14 -10.91 -25.56
C LYS A 225 0.38 -10.53 -24.11
N PHE A 226 -0.01 -9.31 -23.72
CA PHE A 226 0.13 -8.84 -22.35
C PHE A 226 -0.85 -9.57 -21.40
N LEU A 227 -2.13 -9.68 -21.78
CA LEU A 227 -3.11 -10.44 -21.01
C LEU A 227 -2.68 -11.90 -20.84
N THR A 228 -2.13 -12.49 -21.92
CA THR A 228 -1.57 -13.84 -21.86
C THR A 228 -0.37 -13.92 -20.92
N ALA A 229 0.49 -12.89 -20.91
CA ALA A 229 1.67 -12.88 -20.05
C ALA A 229 1.32 -12.78 -18.55
N LEU A 230 0.24 -12.12 -18.19
CA LEU A 230 -0.26 -12.03 -16.81
C LEU A 230 -1.17 -13.18 -16.37
N SER A 231 -1.53 -14.09 -17.29
CA SER A 231 -2.49 -15.17 -16.99
C SER A 231 -1.93 -16.32 -16.18
N SER A 232 -0.59 -16.48 -16.13
CA SER A 232 0.09 -17.55 -15.38
C SER A 232 1.59 -17.33 -15.27
N ASP A 233 2.23 -18.13 -14.43
CA ASP A 233 3.69 -18.29 -14.31
C ASP A 233 4.44 -17.02 -13.89
N VAL A 234 3.76 -16.00 -13.37
CA VAL A 234 4.41 -14.85 -12.74
C VAL A 234 4.96 -15.28 -11.39
N LYS A 235 6.25 -15.03 -11.20
CA LYS A 235 7.01 -15.40 -10.01
C LYS A 235 7.21 -14.22 -9.06
N GLU A 236 7.47 -13.05 -9.62
CA GLU A 236 7.78 -11.83 -8.88
C GLU A 236 7.13 -10.63 -9.55
N ILE A 237 6.59 -9.69 -8.74
CA ILE A 237 6.07 -8.40 -9.19
C ILE A 237 6.92 -7.30 -8.56
N TYR A 238 7.25 -6.31 -9.36
CA TYR A 238 7.92 -5.07 -8.96
C TYR A 238 6.97 -3.92 -9.20
N SER A 239 6.75 -3.09 -8.17
CA SER A 239 6.00 -1.85 -8.31
C SER A 239 6.95 -0.65 -8.34
N PHE A 240 6.66 0.28 -9.24
CA PHE A 240 7.34 1.56 -9.37
C PHE A 240 6.32 2.68 -9.21
N ARG A 241 6.73 3.91 -9.38
CA ARG A 241 5.83 5.05 -9.18
C ARG A 241 4.54 4.93 -10.02
N ASN A 242 4.66 4.65 -11.32
CA ASN A 242 3.55 4.66 -12.29
C ASN A 242 3.52 3.39 -13.14
N ALA A 243 4.16 2.31 -12.70
CA ALA A 243 4.30 1.11 -13.50
C ALA A 243 4.48 -0.13 -12.64
N PHE A 244 4.11 -1.26 -13.20
CA PHE A 244 4.51 -2.58 -12.69
C PHE A 244 5.45 -3.27 -13.66
N ALA A 245 6.26 -4.18 -13.14
CA ALA A 245 7.00 -5.15 -13.93
C ALA A 245 6.99 -6.51 -13.24
N VAL A 246 7.16 -7.57 -14.04
CA VAL A 246 7.15 -8.95 -13.54
C VAL A 246 8.32 -9.73 -14.07
N ILE A 247 8.74 -10.72 -13.29
CA ILE A 247 9.60 -11.83 -13.73
C ILE A 247 8.75 -13.11 -13.68
N LYS A 248 8.82 -13.90 -14.74
CA LYS A 248 8.12 -15.19 -14.85
C LYS A 248 9.01 -16.35 -14.40
N GLU A 249 8.42 -17.54 -14.21
CA GLU A 249 9.14 -18.76 -13.81
C GLU A 249 10.23 -19.18 -14.81
N ASP A 250 10.06 -18.89 -16.11
CA ASP A 250 11.05 -19.14 -17.15
C ASP A 250 12.18 -18.09 -17.19
N GLY A 251 12.11 -17.08 -16.31
CA GLY A 251 13.05 -15.97 -16.24
C GLY A 251 12.74 -14.82 -17.19
N SER A 252 11.76 -14.94 -18.09
CA SER A 252 11.33 -13.83 -18.91
C SER A 252 10.74 -12.69 -18.07
N ALA A 253 10.84 -11.45 -18.55
CA ALA A 253 10.37 -10.28 -17.84
C ALA A 253 9.65 -9.30 -18.77
N PHE A 254 8.71 -8.56 -18.23
CA PHE A 254 8.10 -7.42 -18.89
C PHE A 254 7.53 -6.41 -17.89
N GLY A 255 7.33 -5.18 -18.36
CA GLY A 255 6.74 -4.12 -17.54
C GLY A 255 5.64 -3.39 -18.31
N TRP A 256 4.76 -2.70 -17.58
CA TRP A 256 3.66 -1.94 -18.15
C TRP A 256 3.29 -0.69 -17.36
N SER A 257 2.85 0.32 -18.10
CA SER A 257 2.18 1.54 -17.68
C SER A 257 1.35 2.07 -18.85
N ASP A 258 0.66 3.20 -18.76
CA ASP A 258 -0.17 3.72 -19.87
C ASP A 258 0.64 4.04 -21.16
N ASN A 259 1.85 4.55 -20.99
CA ASN A 259 2.67 5.02 -22.12
C ASN A 259 3.62 3.97 -22.68
N PHE A 260 3.71 2.81 -22.06
CA PHE A 260 4.70 1.80 -22.39
C PHE A 260 4.17 0.40 -22.15
N VAL A 261 3.62 -0.23 -23.20
CA VAL A 261 3.63 -1.68 -23.28
C VAL A 261 4.99 -2.05 -23.84
N ASN A 262 5.88 -2.55 -22.99
CA ASN A 262 7.27 -2.65 -23.35
C ASN A 262 7.76 -4.06 -23.49
N SER A 263 8.75 -4.12 -24.30
CA SER A 263 9.59 -5.24 -24.66
C SER A 263 9.49 -6.40 -23.67
N ILE A 264 8.89 -7.48 -24.11
CA ILE A 264 9.05 -8.75 -23.41
C ILE A 264 10.51 -9.15 -23.59
N ILE A 265 11.23 -9.26 -22.49
CA ILE A 265 12.59 -9.80 -22.45
C ILE A 265 12.45 -11.30 -22.26
N THR A 266 12.94 -12.05 -23.22
CA THR A 266 12.86 -13.52 -23.23
C THR A 266 14.07 -14.20 -22.63
N GLU A 267 15.19 -13.48 -22.50
CA GLU A 267 16.38 -13.94 -21.78
C GLU A 267 16.14 -13.91 -20.27
N PRO A 268 16.71 -14.84 -19.52
CA PRO A 268 16.55 -14.89 -18.07
C PRO A 268 17.01 -13.60 -17.36
N VAL A 269 16.12 -12.99 -16.59
CA VAL A 269 16.35 -11.75 -15.84
C VAL A 269 16.56 -12.08 -14.38
N LYS A 270 17.51 -11.44 -13.73
CA LYS A 270 17.79 -11.59 -12.30
C LYS A 270 17.04 -10.58 -11.44
N SER A 271 16.92 -9.36 -11.89
CA SER A 271 16.25 -8.28 -11.15
C SER A 271 15.81 -7.16 -12.08
N ILE A 272 14.82 -6.40 -11.65
CA ILE A 272 14.28 -5.24 -12.34
C ILE A 272 14.49 -4.01 -11.48
N HIS A 273 14.98 -2.92 -12.07
CA HIS A 273 15.16 -1.64 -11.39
C HIS A 273 14.52 -0.52 -12.22
N SER A 274 14.17 0.59 -11.57
CA SER A 274 13.73 1.80 -12.25
C SER A 274 14.66 2.96 -11.90
N ASN A 275 14.88 3.85 -12.84
CA ASN A 275 15.58 5.12 -12.64
C ASN A 275 14.61 6.27 -12.30
N GLY A 276 13.34 5.96 -12.03
CA GLY A 276 12.26 6.91 -11.76
C GLY A 276 11.49 7.37 -13.02
N SER A 277 12.02 7.12 -14.24
CA SER A 277 11.38 7.45 -15.50
C SER A 277 11.19 6.22 -16.38
N ASP A 278 12.09 5.26 -16.28
CA ASP A 278 12.10 4.05 -17.12
C ASP A 278 12.35 2.81 -16.26
N ILE A 279 11.82 1.67 -16.71
CA ILE A 279 12.14 0.36 -16.13
C ILE A 279 13.46 -0.11 -16.76
N VAL A 280 14.45 -0.39 -15.93
CA VAL A 280 15.75 -0.94 -16.34
C VAL A 280 15.83 -2.39 -15.90
N ILE A 281 16.00 -3.30 -16.84
CA ILE A 281 16.07 -4.74 -16.60
C ILE A 281 17.53 -5.19 -16.72
N TYR A 282 18.03 -5.92 -15.74
CA TYR A 282 19.36 -6.50 -15.74
C TYR A 282 19.31 -7.98 -16.10
N GLU A 283 20.04 -8.35 -17.14
CA GLU A 283 20.24 -9.74 -17.55
C GLU A 283 21.22 -10.45 -16.61
N LEU A 284 21.09 -11.77 -16.54
CA LEU A 284 22.12 -12.62 -15.92
C LEU A 284 23.32 -12.71 -16.88
N GLU A 285 24.51 -12.32 -16.44
CA GLU A 285 25.76 -12.65 -17.10
C GLU A 285 26.09 -14.17 -17.01
#